data_1e368fd5d49916e0b2b9d6c05c75a8e7
#
_entry.id   1e368fd5d49916e0b2b9d6c05c75a8e7
#
_cell.length_a   1.000
_cell.length_b   1.000
_cell.length_c   1.000
_cell.angle_alpha   90.00
_cell.angle_beta   90.00
_cell.angle_gamma   90.00
#
_symmetry.space_group_name_H-M   'P 1'
#
loop_
_entity.id
_entity.type
_entity.pdbx_description
1 polymer ?
#
loop_
_entity_poly.entity_id
_entity_poly.type
_entity_poly.pdbx_seq_one_letter_code
_entity_poly.pdbx_strand_id
1 'polypeptide(L)'
;MQTYEYDKDLIKNSLTIEQIIDILSEFDADPILQGDKIISKTVCHCGQQHKLFYYDNTKLFRCYTDCGDTFDIFELTRKVKSRVQKKIKYTPEGKEYTVDWELPDAIRYIAEKFGFSPKQKIDDKNLVSLLEDWKILNSYDRIKNIQQESQTVELKVYDDSILTRLPHPSIGIWEREGMKKEVLNAAGICYDPKNNGIVIPHYDKDNNLIGIRERTLNLALVDKGKYRPAIINGIMYNHPLSFNLYNLNKSKDNIAKIKKAFLFESEKSTLLYASYFGKENDISVACCGSAFIGYQYKLLVEAGAEEICVSLDKQFQEVNDDEYKKLTKNLLNMQKKYGSKTQLSFLFDNNNLIGYKDSPIDRGPDIFLQLFKERVIL
;
A
#
# COMPACT_ATOMS: atom_id res chain seq x y z
N MET A 1 -30.66 17.88 -20.32
CA MET A 1 -30.42 17.72 -18.86
C MET A 1 -28.93 17.72 -18.64
N GLN A 2 -28.37 18.77 -18.03
CA GLN A 2 -26.94 18.84 -17.73
C GLN A 2 -26.62 17.76 -16.68
N THR A 3 -25.77 16.81 -17.02
CA THR A 3 -25.21 15.85 -16.08
C THR A 3 -24.11 16.53 -15.28
N TYR A 4 -24.39 16.92 -14.06
CA TYR A 4 -23.37 17.43 -13.16
C TYR A 4 -22.55 16.26 -12.61
N GLU A 5 -21.22 16.42 -12.65
CA GLU A 5 -20.30 15.43 -12.11
C GLU A 5 -19.75 15.94 -10.78
N TYR A 6 -20.00 15.20 -9.70
CA TYR A 6 -19.47 15.52 -8.36
C TYR A 6 -18.08 14.91 -8.17
N ASP A 7 -17.25 15.58 -7.35
CA ASP A 7 -15.94 15.04 -6.96
C ASP A 7 -16.08 14.03 -5.83
N LYS A 8 -16.06 12.74 -6.17
CA LYS A 8 -16.22 11.64 -5.23
C LYS A 8 -15.16 11.69 -4.10
N ASP A 9 -13.91 11.93 -4.45
CA ASP A 9 -12.81 11.89 -3.48
C ASP A 9 -12.83 13.10 -2.56
N LEU A 10 -13.16 14.27 -3.09
CA LEU A 10 -13.36 15.48 -2.30
C LEU A 10 -14.49 15.27 -1.27
N ILE A 11 -15.66 14.79 -1.70
CA ILE A 11 -16.79 14.55 -0.81
C ILE A 11 -16.40 13.53 0.26
N LYS A 12 -15.87 12.36 -0.12
CA LYS A 12 -15.47 11.30 0.80
C LYS A 12 -14.56 11.82 1.91
N ASN A 13 -13.53 12.60 1.54
CA ASN A 13 -12.53 13.09 2.47
C ASN A 13 -13.00 14.25 3.33
N SER A 14 -14.03 14.98 2.89
CA SER A 14 -14.61 16.13 3.60
C SER A 14 -15.71 15.74 4.59
N LEU A 15 -16.26 14.53 4.49
CA LEU A 15 -17.32 14.08 5.41
C LEU A 15 -16.78 13.94 6.84
N THR A 16 -17.51 14.54 7.79
CA THR A 16 -17.24 14.41 9.22
C THR A 16 -17.83 13.14 9.83
N ILE A 17 -17.39 12.79 11.03
CA ILE A 17 -17.92 11.64 11.79
C ILE A 17 -19.43 11.79 12.04
N GLU A 18 -19.89 13.01 12.38
CA GLU A 18 -21.28 13.30 12.62
C GLU A 18 -22.13 13.08 11.35
N GLN A 19 -21.61 13.47 10.18
CA GLN A 19 -22.29 13.25 8.90
C GLN A 19 -22.36 11.76 8.53
N ILE A 20 -21.34 10.97 8.86
CA ILE A 20 -21.37 9.52 8.71
C ILE A 20 -22.40 8.89 9.65
N ILE A 21 -22.48 9.34 10.91
CA ILE A 21 -23.49 8.89 11.87
C ILE A 21 -24.90 9.23 11.38
N ASP A 22 -25.10 10.43 10.82
CA ASP A 22 -26.40 10.85 10.26
C ASP A 22 -26.88 9.91 9.13
N ILE A 23 -25.99 9.56 8.18
CA ILE A 23 -26.31 8.61 7.11
C ILE A 23 -26.62 7.22 7.66
N LEU A 24 -25.81 6.73 8.60
CA LEU A 24 -26.02 5.43 9.21
C LEU A 24 -27.34 5.36 9.98
N SER A 25 -27.71 6.45 10.68
CA SER A 25 -28.99 6.57 11.38
C SER A 25 -30.16 6.55 10.42
N GLU A 26 -30.06 7.23 9.28
CA GLU A 26 -31.08 7.19 8.20
C GLU A 26 -31.27 5.76 7.65
N PHE A 27 -30.22 4.94 7.68
CA PHE A 27 -30.28 3.54 7.24
C PHE A 27 -30.72 2.56 8.33
N ASP A 28 -31.20 3.05 9.48
CA ASP A 28 -31.55 2.24 10.66
C ASP A 28 -30.37 1.37 11.15
N ALA A 29 -29.16 1.86 10.93
CA ALA A 29 -27.94 1.12 11.25
C ALA A 29 -27.55 1.17 12.74
N ASP A 30 -28.22 1.99 13.56
CA ASP A 30 -27.98 2.12 15.01
C ASP A 30 -26.48 2.34 15.32
N PRO A 31 -25.89 3.47 14.85
CA PRO A 31 -24.45 3.71 14.95
C PRO A 31 -24.02 4.04 16.38
N ILE A 32 -22.92 3.43 16.82
CA ILE A 32 -22.29 3.63 18.12
C ILE A 32 -20.86 4.13 17.89
N LEU A 33 -20.53 5.33 18.37
CA LEU A 33 -19.18 5.85 18.33
C LEU A 33 -18.33 5.21 19.45
N GLN A 34 -17.23 4.60 19.07
CA GLN A 34 -16.29 3.96 20.02
C GLN A 34 -14.85 4.37 19.70
N GLY A 35 -14.36 5.38 20.40
CA GLY A 35 -13.05 5.99 20.12
C GLY A 35 -13.04 6.66 18.74
N ASP A 36 -12.15 6.22 17.87
CA ASP A 36 -11.93 6.73 16.49
C ASP A 36 -12.74 5.98 15.41
N LYS A 37 -13.64 5.08 15.81
CA LYS A 37 -14.43 4.25 14.89
C LYS A 37 -15.92 4.26 15.24
N ILE A 38 -16.75 4.04 14.23
CA ILE A 38 -18.19 3.87 14.38
C ILE A 38 -18.49 2.38 14.17
N ILE A 39 -19.27 1.80 15.07
CA ILE A 39 -19.79 0.42 14.99
C ILE A 39 -21.27 0.52 14.72
N SER A 40 -21.78 -0.23 13.76
CA SER A 40 -23.19 -0.19 13.39
C SER A 40 -23.72 -1.57 12.97
N LYS A 41 -25.04 -1.68 12.84
CA LYS A 41 -25.68 -2.86 12.26
C LYS A 41 -25.20 -3.08 10.84
N THR A 42 -25.13 -4.36 10.43
CA THR A 42 -24.63 -4.78 9.10
C THR A 42 -25.64 -4.50 7.98
N VAL A 43 -26.08 -3.23 7.86
CA VAL A 43 -27.04 -2.78 6.85
C VAL A 43 -26.60 -3.02 5.41
N CYS A 44 -25.32 -3.28 5.17
CA CYS A 44 -24.77 -3.68 3.86
C CYS A 44 -25.41 -4.96 3.30
N HIS A 45 -25.98 -5.83 4.15
CA HIS A 45 -26.68 -7.06 3.76
C HIS A 45 -27.93 -7.35 4.61
N CYS A 46 -28.56 -6.33 5.22
CA CYS A 46 -29.75 -6.41 6.09
C CYS A 46 -29.55 -7.17 7.41
N GLY A 47 -28.32 -7.30 7.89
CA GLY A 47 -28.03 -7.94 9.16
C GLY A 47 -28.32 -7.02 10.36
N GLN A 48 -28.72 -7.61 11.49
CA GLN A 48 -29.03 -6.88 12.72
C GLN A 48 -27.84 -6.80 13.71
N GLN A 49 -26.74 -7.49 13.41
CA GLN A 49 -25.58 -7.52 14.27
C GLN A 49 -24.72 -6.27 14.11
N HIS A 50 -24.22 -5.71 15.21
CA HIS A 50 -23.27 -4.60 15.21
C HIS A 50 -21.86 -5.07 14.81
N LYS A 51 -21.68 -5.39 13.54
CA LYS A 51 -20.43 -5.91 12.94
C LYS A 51 -20.02 -5.16 11.68
N LEU A 52 -20.59 -3.98 11.43
CA LEU A 52 -20.14 -3.05 10.40
C LEU A 52 -19.35 -1.93 11.08
N PHE A 53 -18.07 -1.81 10.75
CA PHE A 53 -17.14 -0.85 11.34
C PHE A 53 -16.76 0.19 10.33
N TYR A 54 -16.83 1.47 10.69
CA TYR A 54 -16.28 2.57 9.94
C TYR A 54 -14.98 3.05 10.60
N TYR A 55 -13.96 3.27 9.79
CA TYR A 55 -12.66 3.77 10.20
C TYR A 55 -12.41 5.14 9.58
N ASP A 56 -12.33 6.18 10.41
CA ASP A 56 -12.22 7.56 9.92
C ASP A 56 -10.87 7.84 9.23
N ASN A 57 -9.80 7.19 9.66
CA ASN A 57 -8.46 7.31 9.06
C ASN A 57 -8.39 6.79 7.61
N THR A 58 -9.23 5.83 7.22
CA THR A 58 -9.28 5.29 5.86
C THR A 58 -10.53 5.72 5.10
N LYS A 59 -11.52 6.31 5.81
CA LYS A 59 -12.85 6.64 5.28
C LYS A 59 -13.56 5.43 4.65
N LEU A 60 -13.35 4.23 5.25
CA LEU A 60 -13.89 2.96 4.77
C LEU A 60 -14.69 2.24 5.85
N PHE A 61 -15.70 1.53 5.39
CA PHE A 61 -16.45 0.54 6.17
C PHE A 61 -15.87 -0.86 5.96
N ARG A 62 -15.88 -1.67 7.02
CA ARG A 62 -15.58 -3.10 6.95
C ARG A 62 -16.67 -3.89 7.63
N CYS A 63 -17.25 -4.85 6.91
CA CYS A 63 -18.20 -5.81 7.46
C CYS A 63 -17.45 -7.05 7.96
N TYR A 64 -17.72 -7.46 9.20
CA TYR A 64 -17.12 -8.64 9.83
C TYR A 64 -18.07 -9.83 9.94
N THR A 65 -19.07 -9.89 9.05
CA THR A 65 -20.01 -11.01 8.90
C THR A 65 -20.13 -11.43 7.45
N ASP A 66 -21.24 -11.96 7.03
CA ASP A 66 -21.52 -12.68 5.80
C ASP A 66 -20.87 -12.12 4.51
N CYS A 67 -20.89 -10.79 4.30
CA CYS A 67 -20.29 -10.26 3.08
C CYS A 67 -18.76 -10.07 3.16
N GLY A 68 -18.19 -9.91 4.36
CA GLY A 68 -16.74 -9.73 4.55
C GLY A 68 -16.11 -8.55 3.79
N ASP A 69 -16.94 -7.70 3.14
CA ASP A 69 -16.52 -6.66 2.21
C ASP A 69 -15.97 -5.42 2.90
N THR A 70 -15.15 -4.69 2.16
CA THR A 70 -14.71 -3.33 2.50
C THR A 70 -15.18 -2.37 1.42
N PHE A 71 -15.84 -1.26 1.80
CA PHE A 71 -16.45 -0.31 0.88
C PHE A 71 -16.48 1.11 1.46
N ASP A 72 -16.63 2.12 0.61
CA ASP A 72 -16.83 3.50 1.03
C ASP A 72 -18.31 3.83 1.31
N ILE A 73 -18.56 5.07 1.74
CA ILE A 73 -19.93 5.52 2.06
C ILE A 73 -20.86 5.50 0.85
N PHE A 74 -20.35 5.76 -0.35
CA PHE A 74 -21.18 5.77 -1.56
C PHE A 74 -21.61 4.35 -1.94
N GLU A 75 -20.70 3.38 -1.83
CA GLU A 75 -21.00 2.00 -2.10
C GLU A 75 -21.98 1.42 -1.05
N LEU A 76 -21.82 1.80 0.23
CA LEU A 76 -22.81 1.47 1.27
C LEU A 76 -24.17 2.05 0.93
N THR A 77 -24.23 3.35 0.59
CA THR A 77 -25.46 4.05 0.20
C THR A 77 -26.12 3.37 -0.99
N ARG A 78 -25.36 3.03 -2.03
CA ARG A 78 -25.86 2.30 -3.20
C ARG A 78 -26.49 0.97 -2.80
N LYS A 79 -25.80 0.17 -1.98
CA LYS A 79 -26.27 -1.14 -1.49
C LYS A 79 -27.57 -1.02 -0.69
N VAL A 80 -27.67 -0.05 0.20
CA VAL A 80 -28.86 0.14 1.05
C VAL A 80 -30.02 0.70 0.23
N LYS A 81 -29.81 1.78 -0.51
CA LYS A 81 -30.88 2.44 -1.29
C LYS A 81 -31.44 1.55 -2.40
N SER A 82 -30.62 0.75 -3.09
CA SER A 82 -31.11 -0.22 -4.10
C SER A 82 -32.11 -1.23 -3.53
N ARG A 83 -32.05 -1.54 -2.24
CA ARG A 83 -32.98 -2.47 -1.58
C ARG A 83 -34.21 -1.80 -1.05
N VAL A 84 -34.07 -0.59 -0.48
CA VAL A 84 -35.18 0.11 0.18
C VAL A 84 -36.00 0.91 -0.83
N GLN A 85 -35.36 1.50 -1.83
CA GLN A 85 -36.00 2.40 -2.79
C GLN A 85 -35.39 2.29 -4.16
N LYS A 86 -36.05 1.54 -5.07
CA LYS A 86 -35.65 1.50 -6.47
C LYS A 86 -35.97 2.81 -7.19
N LYS A 87 -35.15 3.16 -8.19
CA LYS A 87 -35.39 4.33 -9.04
C LYS A 87 -36.40 4.00 -10.11
N ILE A 88 -37.31 4.93 -10.35
CA ILE A 88 -38.27 4.84 -11.45
C ILE A 88 -37.67 5.50 -12.69
N LYS A 89 -37.63 4.79 -13.79
CA LYS A 89 -37.28 5.30 -15.14
C LYS A 89 -38.48 5.09 -16.08
N TYR A 90 -38.51 5.87 -17.15
CA TYR A 90 -39.57 5.81 -18.16
C TYR A 90 -38.94 5.36 -19.49
N THR A 91 -39.62 4.45 -20.19
CA THR A 91 -39.30 4.12 -21.59
C THR A 91 -39.63 5.30 -22.51
N PRO A 92 -39.13 5.35 -23.76
CA PRO A 92 -39.56 6.36 -24.75
C PRO A 92 -41.05 6.42 -24.96
N GLU A 93 -41.75 5.28 -24.77
CA GLU A 93 -43.23 5.16 -24.86
C GLU A 93 -43.96 5.55 -23.56
N GLY A 94 -43.25 6.04 -22.54
CA GLY A 94 -43.84 6.53 -21.29
C GLY A 94 -44.17 5.45 -20.24
N LYS A 95 -43.74 4.20 -20.44
CA LYS A 95 -43.97 3.11 -19.48
C LYS A 95 -42.95 3.16 -18.34
N GLU A 96 -43.42 3.09 -17.10
CA GLU A 96 -42.57 3.04 -15.91
C GLU A 96 -41.87 1.69 -15.75
N TYR A 97 -40.58 1.72 -15.36
CA TYR A 97 -39.82 0.56 -14.89
C TYR A 97 -38.88 0.95 -13.78
N THR A 98 -38.53 0.01 -12.91
CA THR A 98 -37.66 0.26 -11.76
C THR A 98 -36.23 -0.26 -12.04
N VAL A 99 -35.23 0.52 -11.61
CA VAL A 99 -33.81 0.15 -11.69
C VAL A 99 -33.14 0.31 -10.32
N ASP A 100 -32.07 -0.44 -10.09
CA ASP A 100 -31.25 -0.30 -8.90
C ASP A 100 -30.46 1.03 -8.93
N TRP A 101 -30.00 1.47 -7.77
CA TRP A 101 -29.11 2.62 -7.66
C TRP A 101 -27.74 2.29 -8.24
N GLU A 102 -27.22 3.19 -9.04
CA GLU A 102 -25.84 3.16 -9.53
C GLU A 102 -24.94 4.05 -8.65
N LEU A 103 -23.61 3.89 -8.78
CA LEU A 103 -22.66 4.67 -7.99
C LEU A 103 -22.82 6.20 -8.16
N PRO A 104 -23.06 6.75 -9.37
CA PRO A 104 -23.36 8.18 -9.55
C PRO A 104 -24.57 8.69 -8.77
N ASP A 105 -25.59 7.84 -8.58
CA ASP A 105 -26.79 8.19 -7.82
C ASP A 105 -26.49 8.35 -6.33
N ALA A 106 -25.69 7.42 -5.79
CA ALA A 106 -25.26 7.48 -4.40
C ALA A 106 -24.34 8.68 -4.13
N ILE A 107 -23.44 9.01 -5.07
CA ILE A 107 -22.57 10.20 -4.97
C ILE A 107 -23.43 11.46 -4.95
N ARG A 108 -24.37 11.58 -5.88
CA ARG A 108 -25.30 12.73 -5.95
C ARG A 108 -26.10 12.86 -4.66
N TYR A 109 -26.66 11.76 -4.17
CA TYR A 109 -27.43 11.75 -2.94
C TYR A 109 -26.66 12.30 -1.73
N ILE A 110 -25.44 11.80 -1.51
CA ILE A 110 -24.56 12.27 -0.44
C ILE A 110 -24.17 13.74 -0.65
N ALA A 111 -23.82 14.12 -1.89
CA ALA A 111 -23.46 15.49 -2.23
C ALA A 111 -24.59 16.48 -1.93
N GLU A 112 -25.81 16.19 -2.39
CA GLU A 112 -26.99 17.04 -2.18
C GLU A 112 -27.36 17.10 -0.69
N LYS A 113 -27.32 15.96 0.03
CA LYS A 113 -27.62 15.90 1.46
C LYS A 113 -26.73 16.82 2.28
N PHE A 114 -25.45 16.94 1.95
CA PHE A 114 -24.47 17.74 2.71
C PHE A 114 -24.04 19.02 2.00
N GLY A 115 -24.75 19.43 0.94
CA GLY A 115 -24.56 20.73 0.31
C GLY A 115 -23.27 20.88 -0.52
N PHE A 116 -22.72 19.78 -1.05
CA PHE A 116 -21.59 19.85 -1.98
C PHE A 116 -22.08 20.34 -3.35
N SER A 117 -21.31 21.26 -3.93
CA SER A 117 -21.61 21.78 -5.26
C SER A 117 -21.11 20.85 -6.37
N PRO A 118 -21.87 20.70 -7.48
CA PRO A 118 -21.39 19.97 -8.65
C PRO A 118 -20.19 20.67 -9.29
N LYS A 119 -19.31 19.90 -9.91
CA LYS A 119 -18.23 20.44 -10.75
C LYS A 119 -18.83 21.24 -11.91
N GLN A 120 -18.51 22.51 -12.03
CA GLN A 120 -18.88 23.30 -13.22
C GLN A 120 -18.07 22.80 -14.43
N LYS A 121 -18.76 22.55 -15.55
CA LYS A 121 -18.05 22.39 -16.84
C LYS A 121 -17.45 23.73 -17.23
N ILE A 122 -16.15 23.80 -17.29
CA ILE A 122 -15.42 24.99 -17.71
C ILE A 122 -15.30 24.94 -19.23
N ASP A 123 -15.72 26.02 -19.91
CA ASP A 123 -15.54 26.18 -21.36
C ASP A 123 -14.05 26.31 -21.71
N ASP A 124 -13.62 25.62 -22.79
CA ASP A 124 -12.23 25.47 -23.24
C ASP A 124 -11.42 26.78 -23.43
N LYS A 125 -12.07 27.94 -23.47
CA LYS A 125 -11.40 29.24 -23.73
C LYS A 125 -10.72 29.85 -22.50
N ASN A 126 -11.07 29.41 -21.29
CA ASN A 126 -10.43 29.86 -20.03
C ASN A 126 -9.47 28.81 -19.44
N LEU A 127 -9.23 27.72 -20.16
CA LEU A 127 -8.47 26.56 -19.64
C LEU A 127 -6.99 26.89 -19.40
N VAL A 128 -6.40 27.75 -20.22
CA VAL A 128 -4.93 28.01 -20.19
C VAL A 128 -4.51 28.80 -18.95
N SER A 129 -5.25 29.83 -18.56
CA SER A 129 -4.93 30.60 -17.33
C SER A 129 -5.26 29.81 -16.04
N LEU A 130 -6.35 29.06 -16.04
CA LEU A 130 -6.73 28.17 -14.95
C LEU A 130 -5.76 27.00 -14.79
N LEU A 131 -5.14 26.51 -15.87
CA LEU A 131 -4.14 25.44 -15.80
C LEU A 131 -2.83 25.88 -15.12
N GLU A 132 -2.46 27.16 -15.22
CA GLU A 132 -1.30 27.70 -14.53
C GLU A 132 -1.58 27.86 -13.01
N ASP A 133 -2.75 28.40 -12.66
CA ASP A 133 -3.18 28.50 -11.26
C ASP A 133 -3.40 27.13 -10.62
N TRP A 134 -3.93 26.15 -11.40
CA TRP A 134 -4.05 24.76 -10.95
C TRP A 134 -2.71 24.06 -10.76
N LYS A 135 -1.70 24.36 -11.55
CA LYS A 135 -0.33 23.84 -11.32
C LYS A 135 0.24 24.34 -10.00
N ILE A 136 -0.02 25.60 -9.66
CA ILE A 136 0.43 26.20 -8.40
C ILE A 136 -0.35 25.59 -7.23
N LEU A 137 -1.69 25.51 -7.30
CA LEU A 137 -2.54 24.90 -6.26
C LEU A 137 -2.22 23.42 -6.05
N ASN A 138 -2.04 22.64 -7.12
CA ASN A 138 -1.61 21.24 -7.01
C ASN A 138 -0.19 21.09 -6.42
N SER A 139 0.68 22.07 -6.60
CA SER A 139 1.99 22.08 -5.93
C SER A 139 1.85 22.37 -4.43
N TYR A 140 0.92 23.25 -4.03
CA TYR A 140 0.60 23.50 -2.61
C TYR A 140 -0.10 22.33 -1.95
N ASP A 141 -1.05 21.66 -2.62
CA ASP A 141 -1.70 20.45 -2.10
C ASP A 141 -0.73 19.26 -2.02
N ARG A 142 0.22 19.17 -2.96
CA ARG A 142 1.33 18.20 -2.87
C ARG A 142 2.25 18.48 -1.68
N ILE A 143 2.57 19.75 -1.41
CA ILE A 143 3.38 20.16 -0.25
C ILE A 143 2.62 19.88 1.05
N LYS A 144 1.32 20.16 1.09
CA LYS A 144 0.45 19.91 2.25
C LYS A 144 0.27 18.40 2.51
N ASN A 145 0.08 17.60 1.47
CA ASN A 145 0.02 16.14 1.58
C ASN A 145 1.38 15.53 1.99
N ILE A 146 2.50 16.08 1.52
CA ILE A 146 3.84 15.68 1.98
C ILE A 146 4.05 16.08 3.46
N GLN A 147 3.50 17.20 3.90
CA GLN A 147 3.54 17.61 5.31
C GLN A 147 2.61 16.77 6.21
N GLN A 148 1.47 16.31 5.71
CA GLN A 148 0.60 15.34 6.42
C GLN A 148 1.19 13.93 6.44
N GLU A 149 1.96 13.53 5.42
CA GLU A 149 2.75 12.29 5.41
C GLU A 149 4.01 12.41 6.30
N SER A 150 4.32 13.58 6.83
CA SER A 150 5.44 13.86 7.75
C SER A 150 5.12 13.58 9.23
N GLN A 151 4.13 12.75 9.54
CA GLN A 151 3.97 12.23 10.89
C GLN A 151 5.24 11.46 11.25
N THR A 152 6.03 12.03 12.13
CA THR A 152 7.10 11.31 12.82
C THR A 152 6.43 10.29 13.72
N VAL A 153 6.39 9.05 13.26
CA VAL A 153 5.96 7.94 14.11
C VAL A 153 7.17 7.55 14.94
N GLU A 154 7.04 7.70 16.24
CA GLU A 154 8.05 7.19 17.17
C GLU A 154 7.99 5.66 17.15
N LEU A 155 9.02 5.02 16.58
CA LEU A 155 9.10 3.57 16.52
C LEU A 155 9.60 3.05 17.87
N LYS A 156 8.93 2.01 18.37
CA LYS A 156 9.40 1.31 19.58
C LYS A 156 10.75 0.67 19.28
N VAL A 157 11.74 0.98 20.13
CA VAL A 157 13.05 0.35 20.09
C VAL A 157 13.07 -0.85 21.03
N TYR A 158 13.62 -1.97 20.58
CA TYR A 158 13.78 -3.20 21.34
C TYR A 158 15.25 -3.45 21.67
N ASP A 159 15.49 -4.17 22.76
CA ASP A 159 16.84 -4.65 23.09
C ASP A 159 17.25 -5.77 22.12
N ASP A 160 18.36 -5.57 21.42
CA ASP A 160 18.90 -6.52 20.45
C ASP A 160 19.57 -7.74 21.07
N SER A 161 19.83 -7.73 22.37
CA SER A 161 20.36 -8.88 23.12
C SER A 161 19.53 -10.16 22.97
N ILE A 162 18.25 -10.02 22.61
CA ILE A 162 17.38 -11.15 22.31
C ILE A 162 17.89 -11.99 21.12
N LEU A 163 18.50 -11.36 20.14
CA LEU A 163 19.04 -12.03 18.95
C LEU A 163 20.24 -12.91 19.28
N THR A 164 21.06 -12.53 20.29
CA THR A 164 22.22 -13.32 20.70
C THR A 164 21.84 -14.64 21.36
N ARG A 165 20.58 -14.77 21.80
CA ARG A 165 20.05 -16.00 22.42
C ARG A 165 19.48 -16.98 21.39
N LEU A 166 19.34 -16.56 20.14
CA LEU A 166 18.86 -17.42 19.07
C LEU A 166 20.03 -18.03 18.30
N PRO A 167 19.94 -19.28 17.85
CA PRO A 167 20.96 -19.90 17.06
C PRO A 167 21.11 -19.22 15.69
N HIS A 168 22.36 -19.15 15.18
CA HIS A 168 22.73 -18.66 13.87
C HIS A 168 23.21 -19.83 12.98
N PRO A 169 22.37 -20.79 12.64
CA PRO A 169 22.76 -21.90 11.78
C PRO A 169 22.92 -21.44 10.32
N SER A 170 23.51 -22.28 9.51
CA SER A 170 23.37 -22.18 8.07
C SER A 170 21.90 -22.27 7.67
N ILE A 171 21.41 -21.28 6.93
CA ILE A 171 20.04 -21.27 6.39
C ILE A 171 20.06 -21.92 4.98
N GLY A 172 20.20 -23.24 4.96
CA GLY A 172 20.44 -23.99 3.74
C GLY A 172 19.43 -23.78 2.60
N ILE A 173 18.18 -23.41 2.95
CA ILE A 173 17.18 -23.06 1.91
C ILE A 173 17.54 -21.74 1.21
N TRP A 174 18.01 -20.73 1.95
CA TRP A 174 18.40 -19.45 1.39
C TRP A 174 19.79 -19.49 0.72
N GLU A 175 20.71 -20.29 1.28
CA GLU A 175 22.02 -20.51 0.65
C GLU A 175 21.89 -21.19 -0.72
N ARG A 176 20.97 -22.17 -0.86
CA ARG A 176 20.65 -22.78 -2.17
C ARG A 176 19.99 -21.81 -3.17
N GLU A 177 19.33 -20.77 -2.66
CA GLU A 177 18.77 -19.69 -3.48
C GLU A 177 19.82 -18.64 -3.86
N GLY A 178 21.08 -18.77 -3.43
CA GLY A 178 22.21 -17.89 -3.80
C GLY A 178 22.61 -16.88 -2.74
N MET A 179 22.01 -16.90 -1.55
CA MET A 179 22.43 -16.00 -0.47
C MET A 179 23.71 -16.47 0.19
N LYS A 180 24.65 -15.56 0.36
CA LYS A 180 25.93 -15.85 1.02
C LYS A 180 25.77 -15.82 2.54
N LYS A 181 26.42 -16.77 3.22
CA LYS A 181 26.38 -16.90 4.67
C LYS A 181 26.87 -15.63 5.37
N GLU A 182 27.89 -14.97 4.83
CA GLU A 182 28.42 -13.73 5.36
C GLU A 182 27.39 -12.60 5.35
N VAL A 183 26.56 -12.54 4.30
CA VAL A 183 25.46 -11.55 4.17
C VAL A 183 24.37 -11.85 5.18
N LEU A 184 23.99 -13.11 5.33
CA LEU A 184 22.98 -13.54 6.32
C LEU A 184 23.44 -13.21 7.75
N ASN A 185 24.69 -13.52 8.08
CA ASN A 185 25.26 -13.20 9.39
C ASN A 185 25.32 -11.69 9.62
N ALA A 186 25.80 -10.92 8.63
CA ALA A 186 25.85 -9.47 8.72
C ALA A 186 24.44 -8.84 8.84
N ALA A 187 23.42 -9.50 8.32
CA ALA A 187 22.03 -9.09 8.48
C ALA A 187 21.41 -9.50 9.82
N GLY A 188 22.14 -10.25 10.65
CA GLY A 188 21.65 -10.74 11.94
C GLY A 188 20.57 -11.82 11.79
N ILE A 189 20.54 -12.53 10.65
CA ILE A 189 19.58 -13.59 10.42
C ILE A 189 19.82 -14.74 11.39
N CYS A 190 18.76 -15.13 12.12
CA CYS A 190 18.80 -16.22 13.08
C CYS A 190 17.71 -17.25 12.74
N TYR A 191 17.63 -18.27 13.58
CA TYR A 191 16.59 -19.30 13.49
C TYR A 191 15.90 -19.45 14.83
N ASP A 192 14.57 -19.50 14.79
CA ASP A 192 13.75 -19.87 15.95
C ASP A 192 13.36 -21.35 15.87
N PRO A 193 14.00 -22.24 16.66
CA PRO A 193 13.68 -23.67 16.63
C PRO A 193 12.28 -23.97 17.19
N LYS A 194 11.73 -23.11 18.06
CA LYS A 194 10.41 -23.31 18.64
C LYS A 194 9.28 -23.12 17.62
N ASN A 195 9.42 -22.09 16.78
CA ASN A 195 8.41 -21.75 15.76
C ASN A 195 8.75 -22.32 14.39
N ASN A 196 9.92 -22.96 14.24
CA ASN A 196 10.48 -23.40 12.97
C ASN A 196 10.46 -22.27 11.93
N GLY A 197 11.14 -21.17 12.26
CA GLY A 197 11.11 -19.96 11.45
C GLY A 197 12.47 -19.28 11.30
N ILE A 198 12.70 -18.66 10.16
CA ILE A 198 13.85 -17.79 9.93
C ILE A 198 13.51 -16.43 10.52
N VAL A 199 14.34 -15.96 11.41
CA VAL A 199 14.18 -14.70 12.15
C VAL A 199 14.95 -13.60 11.42
N ILE A 200 14.25 -12.51 11.13
CA ILE A 200 14.74 -11.39 10.33
C ILE A 200 14.60 -10.12 11.18
N PRO A 201 15.73 -9.59 11.73
CA PRO A 201 15.70 -8.34 12.47
C PRO A 201 15.45 -7.15 11.56
N HIS A 202 14.61 -6.22 11.99
CA HIS A 202 14.37 -4.95 11.32
C HIS A 202 14.98 -3.81 12.12
N TYR A 203 15.85 -3.08 11.49
CA TYR A 203 16.49 -1.90 12.06
C TYR A 203 15.99 -0.64 11.36
N ASP A 204 15.91 0.46 12.11
CA ASP A 204 15.71 1.79 11.52
C ASP A 204 17.01 2.29 10.84
N LYS A 205 16.96 3.47 10.23
CA LYS A 205 18.11 4.09 9.56
C LYS A 205 19.30 4.35 10.48
N ASP A 206 19.09 4.37 11.80
CA ASP A 206 20.08 4.68 12.83
C ASP A 206 20.57 3.43 13.59
N ASN A 207 20.27 2.23 13.06
CA ASN A 207 20.61 0.91 13.62
C ASN A 207 19.92 0.56 14.95
N ASN A 208 18.79 1.14 15.28
CA ASN A 208 17.97 0.68 16.40
C ASN A 208 17.08 -0.49 15.96
N LEU A 209 17.03 -1.57 16.76
CA LEU A 209 16.13 -2.69 16.51
C LEU A 209 14.68 -2.24 16.76
N ILE A 210 13.87 -2.15 15.73
CA ILE A 210 12.48 -1.68 15.80
C ILE A 210 11.45 -2.78 15.64
N GLY A 211 11.87 -3.96 15.25
CA GLY A 211 10.99 -5.11 15.10
C GLY A 211 11.75 -6.35 14.64
N ILE A 212 11.08 -7.47 14.66
CA ILE A 212 11.61 -8.73 14.16
C ILE A 212 10.50 -9.41 13.37
N ARG A 213 10.79 -9.83 12.15
CA ARG A 213 9.89 -10.66 11.36
C ARG A 213 10.36 -12.11 11.36
N GLU A 214 9.44 -13.01 11.14
CA GLU A 214 9.69 -14.43 11.01
C GLU A 214 9.16 -14.91 9.67
N ARG A 215 10.01 -15.57 8.88
CA ARG A 215 9.57 -16.38 7.75
C ARG A 215 9.35 -17.80 8.24
N THR A 216 8.10 -18.22 8.28
CA THR A 216 7.79 -19.60 8.70
C THR A 216 8.30 -20.64 7.68
N LEU A 217 8.89 -21.71 8.21
CA LEU A 217 9.24 -22.92 7.46
C LEU A 217 8.19 -24.03 7.63
N ASN A 218 7.19 -23.80 8.49
CA ASN A 218 6.07 -24.71 8.67
C ASN A 218 5.03 -24.51 7.57
N LEU A 219 4.91 -25.47 6.68
CA LEU A 219 3.99 -25.45 5.54
C LEU A 219 2.53 -25.25 5.95
N ALA A 220 2.11 -25.79 7.10
CA ALA A 220 0.73 -25.62 7.61
C ALA A 220 0.40 -24.16 8.04
N LEU A 221 1.41 -23.30 8.20
CA LEU A 221 1.24 -21.91 8.58
C LEU A 221 1.43 -20.92 7.43
N VAL A 222 1.88 -21.39 6.27
CA VAL A 222 2.14 -20.52 5.10
C VAL A 222 0.89 -19.77 4.66
N ASP A 223 -0.28 -20.42 4.69
CA ASP A 223 -1.57 -19.82 4.31
C ASP A 223 -2.01 -18.70 5.29
N LYS A 224 -1.52 -18.73 6.54
CA LYS A 224 -1.75 -17.65 7.52
C LYS A 224 -0.79 -16.47 7.41
N GLY A 225 0.10 -16.52 6.43
CA GLY A 225 1.13 -15.51 6.17
C GLY A 225 2.53 -16.10 6.27
N LYS A 226 3.25 -16.10 5.14
CA LYS A 226 4.62 -16.59 5.03
C LYS A 226 5.61 -15.78 5.87
N TYR A 227 5.37 -14.46 5.96
CA TYR A 227 6.12 -13.51 6.78
C TYR A 227 5.18 -12.86 7.79
N ARG A 228 5.57 -12.87 9.06
CA ARG A 228 4.77 -12.32 10.16
C ARG A 228 5.67 -11.72 11.25
N PRO A 229 5.17 -10.87 12.14
CA PRO A 229 5.92 -10.46 13.32
C PRO A 229 6.35 -11.68 14.16
N ALA A 230 7.61 -11.72 14.58
CA ALA A 230 8.11 -12.80 15.44
C ALA A 230 7.54 -12.69 16.85
N ILE A 231 7.23 -13.83 17.44
CA ILE A 231 6.86 -13.93 18.86
C ILE A 231 7.94 -14.73 19.57
N ILE A 232 8.80 -14.04 20.32
CA ILE A 232 9.92 -14.65 21.03
C ILE A 232 9.68 -14.47 22.53
N ASN A 233 9.69 -15.57 23.29
CA ASN A 233 9.41 -15.56 24.74
C ASN A 233 8.10 -14.85 25.12
N GLY A 234 7.05 -14.98 24.29
CA GLY A 234 5.74 -14.37 24.53
C GLY A 234 5.66 -12.89 24.17
N ILE A 235 6.72 -12.27 23.70
CA ILE A 235 6.75 -10.88 23.26
C ILE A 235 6.64 -10.84 21.73
N MET A 236 5.69 -10.07 21.22
CA MET A 236 5.55 -9.80 19.77
C MET A 236 6.42 -8.60 19.38
N TYR A 237 7.34 -8.82 18.46
CA TYR A 237 8.27 -7.80 17.95
C TYR A 237 7.73 -7.16 16.68
N ASN A 238 6.62 -6.45 16.78
CA ASN A 238 5.95 -5.82 15.64
C ASN A 238 6.31 -4.34 15.51
N HIS A 239 6.39 -3.85 14.26
CA HIS A 239 6.48 -2.45 13.93
C HIS A 239 5.67 -2.16 12.64
N PRO A 240 5.22 -0.94 12.42
CA PRO A 240 4.52 -0.57 11.19
C PRO A 240 5.52 -0.52 10.01
N LEU A 241 5.42 -1.48 9.09
CA LEU A 241 6.32 -1.63 7.94
C LEU A 241 6.41 -0.38 7.06
N SER A 242 5.32 0.37 6.98
CA SER A 242 5.22 1.62 6.21
C SER A 242 6.16 2.74 6.70
N PHE A 243 6.63 2.67 7.94
CA PHE A 243 7.49 3.68 8.56
C PHE A 243 8.95 3.25 8.64
N ASN A 244 9.34 2.28 7.83
CA ASN A 244 10.72 1.85 7.70
C ASN A 244 10.99 1.33 6.28
N LEU A 245 12.28 1.24 5.94
CA LEU A 245 12.79 0.49 4.79
C LEU A 245 13.82 -0.50 5.31
N TYR A 246 13.56 -1.79 5.09
CA TYR A 246 14.51 -2.83 5.43
C TYR A 246 15.83 -2.63 4.69
N ASN A 247 16.95 -2.86 5.37
CA ASN A 247 18.31 -2.70 4.87
C ASN A 247 18.79 -1.24 4.67
N LEU A 248 17.97 -0.21 4.91
CA LEU A 248 18.39 1.18 4.71
C LEU A 248 19.56 1.56 5.63
N ASN A 249 19.58 1.06 6.86
CA ASN A 249 20.69 1.27 7.81
C ASN A 249 22.05 0.88 7.25
N LYS A 250 22.11 -0.11 6.34
CA LYS A 250 23.34 -0.62 5.72
C LYS A 250 23.63 -0.01 4.36
N SER A 251 22.58 0.29 3.59
CA SER A 251 22.70 0.74 2.20
C SER A 251 22.76 2.27 2.06
N LYS A 252 22.34 3.04 3.06
CA LYS A 252 22.20 4.51 2.97
C LYS A 252 23.47 5.23 2.50
N ASP A 253 24.65 4.83 2.97
CA ASP A 253 25.92 5.47 2.60
C ASP A 253 26.27 5.19 1.14
N ASN A 254 26.00 3.98 0.66
CA ASN A 254 26.18 3.63 -0.75
C ASN A 254 25.14 4.33 -1.63
N ILE A 255 23.90 4.45 -1.17
CA ILE A 255 22.84 5.21 -1.86
C ILE A 255 23.27 6.68 -2.00
N ALA A 256 23.77 7.30 -0.94
CA ALA A 256 24.28 8.68 -0.97
C ALA A 256 25.42 8.86 -1.97
N LYS A 257 26.31 7.87 -2.08
CA LYS A 257 27.47 7.88 -2.99
C LYS A 257 27.08 7.62 -4.43
N ILE A 258 26.23 6.62 -4.69
CA ILE A 258 25.85 6.14 -6.04
C ILE A 258 24.66 6.93 -6.59
N LYS A 259 23.91 7.63 -5.70
CA LYS A 259 22.72 8.41 -6.03
C LYS A 259 21.54 7.58 -6.54
N LYS A 260 21.56 6.26 -6.28
CA LYS A 260 20.52 5.34 -6.72
C LYS A 260 20.11 4.40 -5.59
N ALA A 261 18.84 3.98 -5.61
CA ALA A 261 18.34 2.94 -4.74
C ALA A 261 17.51 1.91 -5.54
N PHE A 262 17.66 0.63 -5.23
CA PHE A 262 16.74 -0.42 -5.67
C PHE A 262 15.72 -0.69 -4.58
N LEU A 263 14.45 -0.51 -4.93
CA LEU A 263 13.32 -0.75 -4.02
C LEU A 263 12.69 -2.10 -4.33
N PHE A 264 12.90 -3.07 -3.46
CA PHE A 264 12.30 -4.40 -3.53
C PHE A 264 11.04 -4.52 -2.66
N GLU A 265 10.28 -5.60 -2.87
CA GLU A 265 9.11 -5.91 -2.04
C GLU A 265 9.50 -6.63 -0.75
N SER A 266 10.49 -7.54 -0.77
CA SER A 266 10.82 -8.43 0.35
C SER A 266 12.25 -8.27 0.86
N GLU A 267 12.46 -8.64 2.13
CA GLU A 267 13.77 -8.71 2.78
C GLU A 267 14.71 -9.68 2.06
N LYS A 268 14.17 -10.79 1.56
CA LYS A 268 14.91 -11.80 0.80
C LYS A 268 15.63 -11.19 -0.40
N SER A 269 14.96 -10.32 -1.12
CA SER A 269 15.51 -9.71 -2.35
C SER A 269 16.70 -8.79 -2.06
N THR A 270 16.70 -8.07 -0.93
CA THR A 270 17.87 -7.27 -0.53
C THR A 270 19.05 -8.14 -0.12
N LEU A 271 18.79 -9.28 0.55
CA LEU A 271 19.85 -10.23 0.93
C LEU A 271 20.46 -10.91 -0.29
N LEU A 272 19.67 -11.23 -1.30
CA LEU A 272 20.16 -11.72 -2.60
C LEU A 272 20.97 -10.65 -3.32
N TYR A 273 20.49 -9.41 -3.37
CA TYR A 273 21.20 -8.30 -4.00
C TYR A 273 22.60 -8.12 -3.36
N ALA A 274 22.64 -8.01 -2.03
CA ALA A 274 23.90 -7.89 -1.29
C ALA A 274 24.82 -9.09 -1.51
N SER A 275 24.25 -10.30 -1.67
CA SER A 275 25.01 -11.52 -1.94
C SER A 275 25.65 -11.54 -3.34
N TYR A 276 24.98 -10.99 -4.34
CA TYR A 276 25.48 -10.94 -5.71
C TYR A 276 26.46 -9.79 -5.94
N PHE A 277 26.14 -8.59 -5.45
CA PHE A 277 26.88 -7.37 -5.77
C PHE A 277 27.87 -6.93 -4.68
N GLY A 278 27.80 -7.54 -3.50
CA GLY A 278 28.67 -7.25 -2.37
C GLY A 278 28.26 -6.02 -1.57
N LYS A 279 28.76 -5.94 -0.33
CA LYS A 279 28.42 -4.89 0.64
C LYS A 279 28.67 -3.47 0.12
N GLU A 280 29.80 -3.29 -0.61
CA GLU A 280 30.24 -1.97 -1.09
C GLU A 280 29.36 -1.41 -2.23
N ASN A 281 28.58 -2.28 -2.88
CA ASN A 281 27.67 -1.91 -3.96
C ASN A 281 26.19 -2.10 -3.55
N ASP A 282 25.93 -2.40 -2.29
CA ASP A 282 24.56 -2.62 -1.81
C ASP A 282 23.85 -1.28 -1.67
N ILE A 283 22.93 -1.02 -2.62
CA ILE A 283 22.02 0.12 -2.66
C ILE A 283 20.55 -0.35 -2.59
N SER A 284 20.34 -1.56 -2.07
CA SER A 284 19.04 -2.19 -2.02
C SER A 284 18.31 -1.89 -0.71
N VAL A 285 16.99 -1.71 -0.82
CA VAL A 285 16.08 -1.59 0.31
C VAL A 285 14.80 -2.36 0.01
N ALA A 286 14.04 -2.74 1.04
CA ALA A 286 12.72 -3.35 0.85
C ALA A 286 11.63 -2.61 1.63
N CYS A 287 10.45 -2.45 0.99
CA CYS A 287 9.26 -1.91 1.63
C CYS A 287 8.52 -2.96 2.50
N CYS A 288 8.84 -4.23 2.35
CA CYS A 288 8.28 -5.38 3.10
C CYS A 288 6.76 -5.52 3.00
N GLY A 289 6.17 -5.00 1.91
CA GLY A 289 4.75 -5.05 1.60
C GLY A 289 4.48 -4.52 0.20
N SER A 290 3.25 -4.64 -0.27
CA SER A 290 2.86 -4.30 -1.64
C SER A 290 2.74 -2.79 -1.93
N ALA A 291 2.88 -1.93 -0.91
CA ALA A 291 2.71 -0.49 -1.04
C ALA A 291 3.98 0.27 -0.69
N PHE A 292 4.45 1.08 -1.62
CA PHE A 292 5.48 2.09 -1.38
C PHE A 292 4.80 3.42 -1.04
N ILE A 293 5.05 3.95 0.15
CA ILE A 293 4.36 5.13 0.68
C ILE A 293 5.28 6.33 0.83
N GLY A 294 4.68 7.52 1.09
CA GLY A 294 5.38 8.80 1.18
C GLY A 294 6.48 8.85 2.22
N TYR A 295 6.32 8.19 3.36
CA TYR A 295 7.36 8.13 4.38
C TYR A 295 8.58 7.34 3.90
N GLN A 296 8.38 6.19 3.28
CA GLN A 296 9.47 5.37 2.70
C GLN A 296 10.18 6.12 1.56
N TYR A 297 9.43 6.85 0.73
CA TYR A 297 9.98 7.74 -0.29
C TYR A 297 10.87 8.82 0.34
N LYS A 298 10.39 9.48 1.41
CA LYS A 298 11.15 10.50 2.14
C LYS A 298 12.47 9.93 2.68
N LEU A 299 12.46 8.72 3.24
CA LEU A 299 13.68 8.06 3.72
C LEU A 299 14.73 7.88 2.61
N LEU A 300 14.31 7.52 1.38
CA LEU A 300 15.25 7.38 0.24
C LEU A 300 15.80 8.71 -0.25
N VAL A 301 14.96 9.75 -0.27
CA VAL A 301 15.41 11.11 -0.63
C VAL A 301 16.38 11.64 0.42
N GLU A 302 16.10 11.46 1.71
CA GLU A 302 17.01 11.81 2.80
C GLU A 302 18.33 11.04 2.74
N ALA A 303 18.32 9.79 2.28
CA ALA A 303 19.50 9.00 2.01
C ALA A 303 20.27 9.45 0.75
N GLY A 304 19.77 10.44 0.01
CA GLY A 304 20.44 11.03 -1.15
C GLY A 304 20.18 10.31 -2.48
N ALA A 305 19.11 9.52 -2.60
CA ALA A 305 18.73 8.90 -3.85
C ALA A 305 18.20 9.94 -4.85
N GLU A 306 18.81 10.00 -6.03
CA GLU A 306 18.35 10.80 -7.18
C GLU A 306 17.54 9.96 -8.18
N GLU A 307 17.81 8.64 -8.23
CA GLU A 307 17.01 7.64 -8.94
C GLU A 307 16.54 6.55 -7.97
N ILE A 308 15.25 6.24 -7.97
CA ILE A 308 14.66 5.09 -7.28
C ILE A 308 14.20 4.09 -8.34
N CYS A 309 14.90 2.96 -8.42
CA CYS A 309 14.57 1.87 -9.31
C CYS A 309 13.62 0.90 -8.61
N VAL A 310 12.35 0.94 -8.99
CA VAL A 310 11.28 0.13 -8.41
C VAL A 310 11.37 -1.28 -8.98
N SER A 311 11.63 -2.26 -8.12
CA SER A 311 11.95 -3.66 -8.44
C SER A 311 11.00 -4.62 -7.71
N LEU A 312 9.67 -4.38 -7.86
CA LEU A 312 8.65 -5.20 -7.21
C LEU A 312 8.53 -6.58 -7.87
N ASP A 313 7.96 -7.54 -7.15
CA ASP A 313 7.73 -8.88 -7.65
C ASP A 313 6.77 -8.86 -8.85
N LYS A 314 6.98 -9.76 -9.83
CA LYS A 314 6.14 -9.88 -11.02
C LYS A 314 4.76 -10.41 -10.65
N GLN A 315 3.75 -9.56 -10.74
CA GLN A 315 2.38 -9.87 -10.33
C GLN A 315 1.45 -10.27 -11.48
N PHE A 316 1.97 -10.52 -12.68
CA PHE A 316 1.20 -10.92 -13.86
C PHE A 316 1.79 -12.17 -14.52
N GLN A 317 0.96 -12.93 -15.20
CA GLN A 317 1.39 -14.14 -15.96
C GLN A 317 1.59 -13.80 -17.43
N GLU A 318 0.68 -13.03 -18.00
CA GLU A 318 0.73 -12.62 -19.39
C GLU A 318 0.66 -11.10 -19.53
N VAL A 319 1.35 -10.59 -20.54
CA VAL A 319 1.30 -9.16 -20.87
C VAL A 319 -0.14 -8.82 -21.30
N ASN A 320 -0.69 -7.72 -20.71
CA ASN A 320 -2.05 -7.24 -20.87
C ASN A 320 -3.16 -8.03 -20.14
N ASP A 321 -2.83 -8.99 -19.26
CA ASP A 321 -3.82 -9.53 -18.33
C ASP A 321 -4.30 -8.44 -17.32
N ASP A 322 -5.25 -8.75 -16.47
CA ASP A 322 -5.82 -7.77 -15.54
C ASP A 322 -4.82 -7.40 -14.42
N GLU A 323 -3.98 -8.34 -14.00
CA GLU A 323 -2.88 -8.10 -13.06
C GLU A 323 -1.82 -7.17 -13.66
N TYR A 324 -1.46 -7.37 -14.93
CA TYR A 324 -0.57 -6.47 -15.68
C TYR A 324 -1.10 -5.04 -15.70
N LYS A 325 -2.37 -4.86 -16.08
CA LYS A 325 -3.02 -3.54 -16.12
C LYS A 325 -3.05 -2.89 -14.74
N LYS A 326 -3.33 -3.68 -13.70
CA LYS A 326 -3.34 -3.20 -12.31
C LYS A 326 -1.96 -2.75 -11.86
N LEU A 327 -0.92 -3.56 -12.13
CA LEU A 327 0.47 -3.22 -11.82
C LEU A 327 0.88 -1.94 -12.55
N THR A 328 0.67 -1.87 -13.86
CA THR A 328 0.99 -0.69 -14.67
C THR A 328 0.31 0.57 -14.14
N LYS A 329 -0.98 0.49 -13.78
CA LYS A 329 -1.71 1.61 -13.16
C LYS A 329 -1.08 2.04 -11.83
N ASN A 330 -0.65 1.10 -11.01
CA ASN A 330 0.01 1.39 -9.72
C ASN A 330 1.35 2.10 -9.95
N LEU A 331 2.16 1.64 -10.91
CA LEU A 331 3.45 2.25 -11.25
C LEU A 331 3.26 3.68 -11.81
N LEU A 332 2.27 3.89 -12.68
CA LEU A 332 1.91 5.23 -13.18
C LEU A 332 1.44 6.18 -12.06
N ASN A 333 0.68 5.67 -11.08
CA ASN A 333 0.28 6.46 -9.92
C ASN A 333 1.49 6.82 -9.04
N MET A 334 2.44 5.89 -8.88
CA MET A 334 3.69 6.13 -8.17
C MET A 334 4.53 7.21 -8.89
N GLN A 335 4.64 7.12 -10.21
CA GLN A 335 5.30 8.14 -11.04
C GLN A 335 4.65 9.52 -10.89
N LYS A 336 3.32 9.62 -10.95
CA LYS A 336 2.60 10.88 -10.74
C LYS A 336 2.86 11.48 -9.36
N LYS A 337 2.96 10.62 -8.34
CA LYS A 337 3.13 11.05 -6.94
C LYS A 337 4.56 11.52 -6.65
N TYR A 338 5.56 10.82 -7.13
CA TYR A 338 6.96 11.02 -6.73
C TYR A 338 7.90 11.47 -7.87
N GLY A 339 7.57 11.19 -9.12
CA GLY A 339 8.46 11.38 -10.26
C GLY A 339 8.79 12.84 -10.60
N SER A 340 8.12 13.83 -10.00
CA SER A 340 8.45 15.25 -10.22
C SER A 340 9.68 15.73 -9.41
N LYS A 341 10.12 14.95 -8.41
CA LYS A 341 11.22 15.33 -7.51
C LYS A 341 12.40 14.38 -7.56
N THR A 342 12.16 13.13 -7.95
CA THR A 342 13.15 12.07 -8.00
C THR A 342 12.87 11.24 -9.23
N GLN A 343 13.90 10.88 -9.98
CA GLN A 343 13.72 9.98 -11.13
C GLN A 343 13.23 8.63 -10.64
N LEU A 344 12.08 8.18 -11.14
CA LEU A 344 11.62 6.82 -10.95
C LEU A 344 11.92 6.00 -12.21
N SER A 345 12.46 4.82 -12.01
CA SER A 345 12.59 3.79 -13.03
C SER A 345 11.99 2.48 -12.54
N PHE A 346 11.56 1.63 -13.46
CA PHE A 346 10.80 0.42 -13.13
C PHE A 346 11.43 -0.77 -13.83
N LEU A 347 11.78 -1.83 -13.05
CA LEU A 347 12.14 -3.12 -13.63
C LEU A 347 10.85 -3.82 -14.02
N PHE A 348 10.61 -3.89 -15.32
CA PHE A 348 9.40 -4.45 -15.87
C PHE A 348 9.73 -5.57 -16.83
N ASP A 349 9.28 -6.80 -16.54
CA ASP A 349 9.59 -7.97 -17.34
C ASP A 349 8.61 -8.16 -18.49
N ASN A 350 8.90 -7.54 -19.64
CA ASN A 350 8.13 -7.72 -20.86
C ASN A 350 8.52 -8.98 -21.66
N ASN A 351 9.65 -9.61 -21.32
CA ASN A 351 10.26 -10.68 -22.09
C ASN A 351 10.12 -12.06 -21.42
N ASN A 352 9.34 -12.15 -20.33
CA ASN A 352 9.16 -13.37 -19.53
C ASN A 352 10.47 -14.00 -19.04
N LEU A 353 11.42 -13.16 -18.61
CA LEU A 353 12.70 -13.58 -18.07
C LEU A 353 12.57 -14.15 -16.65
N ILE A 354 11.55 -13.72 -15.91
CA ILE A 354 11.24 -14.16 -14.56
C ILE A 354 9.82 -14.73 -14.48
N GLY A 355 9.61 -15.62 -13.50
CA GLY A 355 8.31 -16.27 -13.29
C GLY A 355 7.31 -15.39 -12.53
N TYR A 356 6.06 -15.85 -12.50
CA TYR A 356 5.01 -15.23 -11.68
C TYR A 356 5.39 -15.24 -10.20
N LYS A 357 5.29 -14.09 -9.55
CA LYS A 357 5.71 -13.84 -8.16
C LYS A 357 7.22 -13.94 -7.89
N ASP A 358 8.05 -14.06 -8.93
CA ASP A 358 9.48 -13.87 -8.75
C ASP A 358 9.81 -12.39 -8.56
N SER A 359 10.76 -12.12 -7.68
CA SER A 359 11.43 -10.84 -7.64
C SER A 359 12.42 -10.71 -8.81
N PRO A 360 12.66 -9.52 -9.36
CA PRO A 360 13.64 -9.32 -10.44
C PRO A 360 15.02 -9.91 -10.17
N ILE A 361 15.40 -10.10 -8.90
CA ILE A 361 16.69 -10.64 -8.47
C ILE A 361 16.71 -12.17 -8.30
N ASP A 362 15.56 -12.84 -8.28
CA ASP A 362 15.47 -14.28 -7.93
C ASP A 362 16.11 -15.20 -8.97
N ARG A 363 16.25 -14.74 -10.22
CA ARG A 363 16.86 -15.52 -11.32
C ARG A 363 18.36 -15.26 -11.51
N GLY A 364 18.98 -14.60 -10.55
CA GLY A 364 20.42 -14.35 -10.54
C GLY A 364 20.83 -12.98 -11.08
N PRO A 365 22.13 -12.65 -10.94
CA PRO A 365 22.61 -11.31 -11.24
C PRO A 365 22.53 -10.94 -12.73
N ASP A 366 22.71 -11.91 -13.64
CA ASP A 366 22.70 -11.62 -15.09
C ASP A 366 21.33 -11.20 -15.57
N ILE A 367 20.27 -11.90 -15.15
CA ILE A 367 18.88 -11.56 -15.47
C ILE A 367 18.50 -10.23 -14.84
N PHE A 368 18.90 -9.99 -13.58
CA PHE A 368 18.69 -8.72 -12.92
C PHE A 368 19.33 -7.56 -13.69
N LEU A 369 20.57 -7.70 -14.11
CA LEU A 369 21.28 -6.67 -14.90
C LEU A 369 20.63 -6.44 -16.26
N GLN A 370 20.11 -7.50 -16.90
CA GLN A 370 19.36 -7.37 -18.14
C GLN A 370 18.07 -6.55 -17.91
N LEU A 371 17.25 -6.90 -16.93
CA LEU A 371 16.06 -6.14 -16.56
C LEU A 371 16.39 -4.70 -16.21
N PHE A 372 17.50 -4.45 -15.52
CA PHE A 372 17.93 -3.10 -15.20
C PHE A 372 18.35 -2.28 -16.44
N LYS A 373 19.00 -2.89 -17.43
CA LYS A 373 19.31 -2.21 -18.72
C LYS A 373 18.04 -1.85 -19.49
N GLU A 374 17.04 -2.72 -19.43
CA GLU A 374 15.76 -2.57 -20.14
C GLU A 374 14.70 -1.83 -19.31
N ARG A 375 15.07 -1.29 -18.14
CA ARG A 375 14.12 -0.64 -17.24
C ARG A 375 13.40 0.51 -17.91
N VAL A 376 12.14 0.67 -17.54
CA VAL A 376 11.30 1.78 -18.01
C VAL A 376 11.62 3.02 -17.18
N ILE A 377 12.00 4.10 -17.83
CA ILE A 377 12.20 5.42 -17.22
C ILE A 377 11.04 6.30 -17.69
N LEU A 378 10.26 6.84 -16.75
CA LEU A 378 9.07 7.65 -17.03
C LEU A 378 9.30 9.10 -16.64
#